data_0931bef42aefbf2014791076842949f1
#
_entry.id   0931bef42aefbf2014791076842949f1
#
_cell.length_a   1.000
_cell.length_b   1.000
_cell.length_c   1.000
_cell.angle_alpha   90.00
_cell.angle_beta   90.00
_cell.angle_gamma   90.00
#
_symmetry.space_group_name_H-M   'P 1'
#
loop_
_entity.id
_entity.type
_entity.pdbx_description
1 polymer ?
#
loop_
_entity_poly.entity_id
_entity_poly.type
_entity_poly.pdbx_seq_one_letter_code
_entity_poly.pdbx_strand_id
1 'polypeptide(L)'
;VGHYHAEPGVISYSGIPEFEFNLRLAREVKTHLETNGLQVRMIGERGNLIFLNHRTRAAQGADLFLSIHHDSAREYLLPRREEFAGFSLFISRHNPHAAKSLACASAIGAALRAAGMTPSRYHADPVIGENRPFADELNGVHFYDNLGIGKAAKMPSVLVEAGVIINREEEARMNDPAVRARIADAIARGAKQCLK
;
A
#
# COMPACT_ATOMS: atom_id res chain seq x y z
N VAL A 1 -6.59 0.29 -6.78
CA VAL A 1 -6.76 -1.06 -6.22
C VAL A 1 -5.66 -1.95 -6.78
N GLY A 2 -4.88 -2.61 -5.93
CA GLY A 2 -3.91 -3.62 -6.32
C GLY A 2 -4.58 -4.86 -6.91
N HIS A 3 -3.85 -5.58 -7.77
CA HIS A 3 -4.31 -6.82 -8.40
C HIS A 3 -5.58 -6.72 -9.26
N TYR A 4 -6.13 -7.86 -9.69
CA TYR A 4 -7.36 -7.99 -10.48
C TYR A 4 -7.89 -9.44 -10.36
N HIS A 5 -9.12 -9.73 -10.83
CA HIS A 5 -9.77 -11.02 -10.56
C HIS A 5 -8.99 -12.26 -11.00
N ALA A 6 -8.31 -12.21 -12.15
CA ALA A 6 -7.57 -13.39 -12.67
C ALA A 6 -6.19 -13.56 -11.99
N GLU A 7 -5.62 -12.50 -11.43
CA GLU A 7 -4.40 -12.53 -10.59
C GLU A 7 -4.68 -11.74 -9.32
N PRO A 8 -5.39 -12.35 -8.36
CA PRO A 8 -5.98 -11.63 -7.24
C PRO A 8 -4.98 -11.32 -6.09
N GLY A 9 -3.69 -11.53 -6.32
CA GLY A 9 -2.65 -11.39 -5.31
C GLY A 9 -2.53 -12.62 -4.43
N VAL A 10 -2.00 -12.45 -3.24
CA VAL A 10 -1.84 -13.53 -2.29
C VAL A 10 -3.17 -13.96 -1.70
N ILE A 11 -3.20 -15.19 -1.18
CA ILE A 11 -4.35 -15.73 -0.45
C ILE A 11 -4.09 -15.53 1.03
N SER A 12 -5.02 -14.93 1.73
CA SER A 12 -4.95 -14.66 3.17
C SER A 12 -4.99 -15.94 4.01
N TYR A 13 -4.77 -15.80 5.31
CA TYR A 13 -4.83 -16.93 6.26
C TYR A 13 -6.14 -17.72 6.16
N SER A 14 -7.28 -17.05 6.01
CA SER A 14 -8.61 -17.69 5.90
C SER A 14 -9.04 -18.02 4.48
N GLY A 15 -8.21 -17.81 3.46
CA GLY A 15 -8.51 -18.15 2.08
C GLY A 15 -9.13 -17.01 1.26
N ILE A 16 -9.12 -15.78 1.74
CA ILE A 16 -9.65 -14.62 1.02
C ILE A 16 -8.55 -14.03 0.11
N PRO A 17 -8.81 -13.77 -1.18
CA PRO A 17 -7.84 -13.14 -2.07
C PRO A 17 -7.48 -11.70 -1.64
N GLU A 18 -6.24 -11.30 -1.82
CA GLU A 18 -5.73 -9.94 -1.52
C GLU A 18 -6.55 -8.85 -2.21
N PHE A 19 -6.98 -9.07 -3.45
CA PHE A 19 -7.81 -8.11 -4.19
C PHE A 19 -9.04 -7.66 -3.40
N GLU A 20 -9.67 -8.55 -2.63
CA GLU A 20 -10.86 -8.23 -1.83
C GLU A 20 -10.52 -7.29 -0.66
N PHE A 21 -9.38 -7.49 -0.01
CA PHE A 21 -8.88 -6.57 1.02
C PHE A 21 -8.53 -5.21 0.41
N ASN A 22 -7.82 -5.23 -0.71
CA ASN A 22 -7.40 -4.01 -1.41
C ASN A 22 -8.61 -3.18 -1.85
N LEU A 23 -9.64 -3.82 -2.38
CA LEU A 23 -10.86 -3.15 -2.85
C LEU A 23 -11.63 -2.50 -1.69
N ARG A 24 -11.81 -3.24 -0.59
CA ARG A 24 -12.50 -2.73 0.61
C ARG A 24 -11.78 -1.50 1.18
N LEU A 25 -10.48 -1.61 1.40
CA LEU A 25 -9.68 -0.50 1.93
C LEU A 25 -9.64 0.69 0.96
N ALA A 26 -9.44 0.47 -0.33
CA ALA A 26 -9.39 1.54 -1.32
C ALA A 26 -10.69 2.35 -1.40
N ARG A 27 -11.86 1.71 -1.24
CA ARG A 27 -13.16 2.39 -1.17
C ARG A 27 -13.27 3.29 0.05
N GLU A 28 -12.83 2.83 1.22
CA GLU A 28 -12.82 3.64 2.43
C GLU A 28 -11.82 4.80 2.34
N VAL A 29 -10.61 4.55 1.81
CA VAL A 29 -9.61 5.62 1.54
C VAL A 29 -10.20 6.68 0.61
N LYS A 30 -10.91 6.27 -0.47
CA LYS A 30 -11.62 7.21 -1.36
C LYS A 30 -12.58 8.09 -0.57
N THR A 31 -13.44 7.48 0.25
CA THR A 31 -14.43 8.22 1.05
C THR A 31 -13.76 9.25 1.96
N HIS A 32 -12.69 8.86 2.67
CA HIS A 32 -11.96 9.78 3.56
C HIS A 32 -11.25 10.89 2.78
N LEU A 33 -10.67 10.60 1.60
CA LEU A 33 -10.04 11.63 0.74
C LEU A 33 -11.08 12.65 0.27
N GLU A 34 -12.23 12.20 -0.22
CA GLU A 34 -13.32 13.07 -0.70
C GLU A 34 -13.91 13.92 0.43
N THR A 35 -14.11 13.35 1.62
CA THR A 35 -14.53 14.09 2.83
C THR A 35 -13.49 15.16 3.21
N ASN A 36 -12.21 14.93 2.89
CA ASN A 36 -11.14 15.89 3.09
C ASN A 36 -10.98 16.91 1.94
N GLY A 37 -11.89 16.93 0.98
CA GLY A 37 -11.94 17.90 -0.13
C GLY A 37 -11.04 17.56 -1.32
N LEU A 38 -10.53 16.33 -1.41
CA LEU A 38 -9.72 15.87 -2.54
C LEU A 38 -10.60 15.17 -3.59
N GLN A 39 -10.29 15.37 -4.87
CA GLN A 39 -10.93 14.62 -5.95
C GLN A 39 -10.26 13.26 -6.11
N VAL A 40 -11.05 12.19 -6.20
CA VAL A 40 -10.54 10.82 -6.29
C VAL A 40 -11.03 10.10 -7.53
N ARG A 41 -10.08 9.52 -8.27
CA ARG A 41 -10.36 8.59 -9.36
C ARG A 41 -9.99 7.18 -8.94
N MET A 42 -10.97 6.30 -8.79
CA MET A 42 -10.72 4.88 -8.55
C MET A 42 -10.24 4.19 -9.83
N ILE A 43 -9.16 3.40 -9.70
CA ILE A 43 -8.58 2.64 -10.80
C ILE A 43 -8.53 1.17 -10.40
N GLY A 44 -9.03 0.28 -11.27
CA GLY A 44 -9.00 -1.17 -11.06
C GLY A 44 -10.07 -1.71 -10.10
N GLU A 45 -11.07 -0.92 -9.70
CA GLU A 45 -12.13 -1.36 -8.78
C GLU A 45 -13.03 -2.48 -9.32
N ARG A 46 -13.10 -2.62 -10.65
CA ARG A 46 -13.88 -3.69 -11.32
C ARG A 46 -13.08 -5.00 -11.47
N GLY A 47 -11.83 -5.05 -11.02
CA GLY A 47 -10.97 -6.23 -11.13
C GLY A 47 -10.63 -6.68 -12.54
N ASN A 48 -10.76 -5.82 -13.54
CA ASN A 48 -10.57 -6.14 -14.97
C ASN A 48 -9.34 -5.46 -15.60
N LEU A 49 -8.57 -4.67 -14.84
CA LEU A 49 -7.36 -4.00 -15.34
C LEU A 49 -6.14 -4.90 -15.23
N ILE A 50 -5.84 -5.63 -16.30
CA ILE A 50 -4.78 -6.63 -16.38
C ILE A 50 -3.39 -5.98 -16.48
N PHE A 51 -3.23 -4.92 -17.29
CA PHE A 51 -1.91 -4.34 -17.56
C PHE A 51 -1.59 -3.13 -16.70
N LEU A 52 -0.37 -3.12 -16.12
CA LEU A 52 0.12 -2.03 -15.28
C LEU A 52 0.14 -0.67 -16.02
N ASN A 53 0.47 -0.65 -17.31
CA ASN A 53 0.48 0.55 -18.12
C ASN A 53 -0.92 1.18 -18.28
N HIS A 54 -1.98 0.37 -18.22
CA HIS A 54 -3.35 0.91 -18.24
C HIS A 54 -3.66 1.66 -16.95
N ARG A 55 -3.15 1.19 -15.80
CA ARG A 55 -3.31 1.85 -14.49
C ARG A 55 -2.59 3.19 -14.44
N THR A 56 -1.32 3.22 -14.86
CA THR A 56 -0.53 4.47 -14.88
C THR A 56 -1.06 5.47 -15.91
N ARG A 57 -1.58 4.99 -17.05
CA ARG A 57 -2.23 5.84 -18.05
C ARG A 57 -3.55 6.42 -17.53
N ALA A 58 -4.38 5.62 -16.85
CA ALA A 58 -5.62 6.09 -16.23
C ALA A 58 -5.37 7.11 -15.10
N ALA A 59 -4.18 7.12 -14.50
CA ALA A 59 -3.78 8.05 -13.46
C ALA A 59 -3.19 9.37 -13.99
N GLN A 60 -3.04 9.53 -15.31
CA GLN A 60 -2.45 10.76 -15.87
C GLN A 60 -3.22 12.01 -15.42
N GLY A 61 -2.46 13.06 -15.06
CA GLY A 61 -2.98 14.32 -14.55
C GLY A 61 -3.37 14.32 -13.08
N ALA A 62 -3.15 13.21 -12.35
CA ALA A 62 -3.31 13.22 -10.91
C ALA A 62 -2.07 13.79 -10.19
N ASP A 63 -2.29 14.39 -9.02
CA ASP A 63 -1.22 14.95 -8.18
C ASP A 63 -0.50 13.85 -7.37
N LEU A 64 -1.17 12.71 -7.13
CA LEU A 64 -0.64 11.56 -6.43
C LEU A 64 -1.32 10.27 -6.93
N PHE A 65 -0.52 9.22 -7.13
CA PHE A 65 -0.99 7.88 -7.39
C PHE A 65 -0.77 6.99 -6.16
N LEU A 66 -1.86 6.51 -5.56
CA LEU A 66 -1.83 5.54 -4.46
C LEU A 66 -2.20 4.15 -4.97
N SER A 67 -1.33 3.17 -4.74
CA SER A 67 -1.63 1.75 -4.97
C SER A 67 -1.90 1.08 -3.62
N ILE A 68 -3.09 0.54 -3.43
CA ILE A 68 -3.51 -0.08 -2.16
C ILE A 68 -3.38 -1.59 -2.29
N HIS A 69 -2.62 -2.17 -1.39
CA HIS A 69 -2.27 -3.58 -1.30
C HIS A 69 -2.31 -4.10 0.14
N HIS A 70 -2.21 -5.42 0.29
CA HIS A 70 -1.96 -6.11 1.55
C HIS A 70 -0.86 -7.14 1.33
N ASP A 71 0.03 -7.21 2.31
CA ASP A 71 1.32 -7.87 2.23
C ASP A 71 1.28 -9.37 2.52
N SER A 72 2.38 -10.02 2.15
CA SER A 72 2.69 -11.41 2.47
C SER A 72 4.17 -11.59 2.76
N ALA A 73 4.61 -12.83 2.96
CA ALA A 73 6.01 -13.21 2.99
C ALA A 73 6.31 -14.21 1.86
N ARG A 74 7.59 -14.45 1.60
CA ARG A 74 8.03 -15.47 0.63
C ARG A 74 7.49 -16.84 1.00
N GLU A 75 7.17 -17.66 0.02
CA GLU A 75 6.50 -18.96 0.18
C GLU A 75 7.19 -19.87 1.22
N TYR A 76 8.52 -19.95 1.22
CA TYR A 76 9.27 -20.75 2.17
C TYR A 76 9.18 -20.28 3.64
N LEU A 77 8.70 -19.04 3.85
CA LEU A 77 8.47 -18.45 5.18
C LEU A 77 7.04 -18.66 5.70
N LEU A 78 6.14 -19.21 4.91
CA LEU A 78 4.75 -19.45 5.33
C LEU A 78 4.62 -20.27 6.64
N PRO A 79 5.52 -21.23 6.95
CA PRO A 79 5.50 -21.88 8.26
C PRO A 79 5.75 -20.94 9.45
N ARG A 80 6.35 -19.77 9.20
CA ARG A 80 6.65 -18.71 10.18
C ARG A 80 5.79 -17.46 9.99
N ARG A 81 4.68 -17.56 9.27
CA ARG A 81 3.85 -16.41 8.87
C ARG A 81 3.39 -15.51 10.01
N GLU A 82 3.26 -16.07 11.23
CA GLU A 82 2.85 -15.31 12.41
C GLU A 82 3.93 -14.32 12.91
N GLU A 83 5.15 -14.40 12.38
CA GLU A 83 6.23 -13.47 12.69
C GLU A 83 6.16 -12.18 11.85
N PHE A 84 5.37 -12.18 10.78
CA PHE A 84 5.27 -11.06 9.82
C PHE A 84 4.02 -10.24 10.09
N ALA A 85 4.20 -8.97 10.41
CA ALA A 85 3.12 -8.05 10.74
C ALA A 85 3.49 -6.60 10.39
N GLY A 86 2.48 -5.74 10.34
CA GLY A 86 2.65 -4.31 10.17
C GLY A 86 2.54 -3.85 8.72
N PHE A 87 2.56 -2.53 8.54
CA PHE A 87 2.45 -1.89 7.22
C PHE A 87 3.82 -1.62 6.59
N SER A 88 3.86 -1.55 5.27
CA SER A 88 5.02 -1.07 4.50
C SER A 88 4.59 -0.09 3.42
N LEU A 89 5.44 0.87 3.11
CA LEU A 89 5.24 1.85 2.04
C LEU A 89 6.39 1.74 1.05
N PHE A 90 6.08 1.68 -0.25
CA PHE A 90 7.10 1.55 -1.27
C PHE A 90 7.08 2.71 -2.24
N ILE A 91 8.28 3.19 -2.55
CA ILE A 91 8.55 4.18 -3.59
C ILE A 91 9.69 3.70 -4.50
N SER A 92 9.79 4.27 -5.70
CA SER A 92 10.89 4.00 -6.63
C SER A 92 11.75 5.23 -6.84
N ARG A 93 13.07 5.10 -6.76
CA ARG A 93 14.04 6.14 -7.14
C ARG A 93 13.99 6.47 -8.64
N HIS A 94 13.46 5.55 -9.44
CA HIS A 94 13.27 5.75 -10.89
C HIS A 94 11.98 6.51 -11.24
N ASN A 95 11.14 6.86 -10.26
CA ASN A 95 10.01 7.74 -10.50
C ASN A 95 10.53 9.17 -10.75
N PRO A 96 10.07 9.89 -11.79
CA PRO A 96 10.49 11.27 -12.06
C PRO A 96 10.18 12.26 -10.92
N HIS A 97 9.27 11.87 -10.00
CA HIS A 97 8.89 12.63 -8.81
C HIS A 97 9.27 11.90 -7.51
N ALA A 98 10.42 11.20 -7.48
CA ALA A 98 10.83 10.38 -6.33
C ALA A 98 10.88 11.15 -5.01
N ALA A 99 11.37 12.38 -5.00
CA ALA A 99 11.41 13.22 -3.79
C ALA A 99 10.00 13.52 -3.24
N LYS A 100 9.03 13.83 -4.12
CA LYS A 100 7.63 14.06 -3.70
C LYS A 100 6.96 12.75 -3.29
N SER A 101 7.28 11.63 -3.96
CA SER A 101 6.82 10.29 -3.56
C SER A 101 7.29 9.95 -2.15
N LEU A 102 8.56 10.23 -1.82
CA LEU A 102 9.11 10.05 -0.48
C LEU A 102 8.38 10.92 0.56
N ALA A 103 8.21 12.21 0.27
CA ALA A 103 7.50 13.10 1.18
C ALA A 103 6.06 12.63 1.46
N CYS A 104 5.35 12.15 0.42
CA CYS A 104 4.00 11.60 0.56
C CYS A 104 3.99 10.29 1.35
N ALA A 105 4.91 9.38 1.06
CA ALA A 105 5.03 8.11 1.78
C ALA A 105 5.34 8.35 3.25
N SER A 106 6.30 9.23 3.58
CA SER A 106 6.64 9.58 4.96
C SER A 106 5.47 10.20 5.72
N ALA A 107 4.70 11.09 5.08
CA ALA A 107 3.51 11.69 5.68
C ALA A 107 2.41 10.63 5.94
N ILE A 108 2.20 9.70 5.01
CA ILE A 108 1.25 8.57 5.18
C ILE A 108 1.73 7.65 6.31
N GLY A 109 3.01 7.28 6.34
CA GLY A 109 3.58 6.42 7.37
C GLY A 109 3.50 7.04 8.78
N ALA A 110 3.78 8.34 8.90
CA ALA A 110 3.62 9.06 10.15
C ALA A 110 2.16 9.06 10.63
N ALA A 111 1.20 9.25 9.71
CA ALA A 111 -0.22 9.21 10.04
C ALA A 111 -0.69 7.80 10.46
N LEU A 112 -0.20 6.73 9.79
CA LEU A 112 -0.47 5.34 10.15
C LEU A 112 0.08 5.01 11.55
N ARG A 113 1.30 5.44 11.87
CA ARG A 113 1.87 5.28 13.22
C ARG A 113 1.06 6.01 14.29
N ALA A 114 0.66 7.24 14.01
CA ALA A 114 -0.20 8.01 14.91
C ALA A 114 -1.58 7.37 15.13
N ALA A 115 -2.05 6.56 14.16
CA ALA A 115 -3.25 5.75 14.27
C ALA A 115 -3.04 4.39 14.97
N GLY A 116 -1.83 4.13 15.50
CA GLY A 116 -1.48 2.91 16.23
C GLY A 116 -1.07 1.72 15.35
N MET A 117 -0.73 1.97 14.07
CA MET A 117 -0.16 0.93 13.19
C MET A 117 1.35 0.88 13.35
N THR A 118 1.93 -0.32 13.22
CA THR A 118 3.37 -0.55 13.34
C THR A 118 3.99 -0.75 11.97
N PRO A 119 5.13 -0.11 11.64
CA PRO A 119 5.86 -0.40 10.40
C PRO A 119 6.44 -1.81 10.42
N SER A 120 6.34 -2.53 9.29
CA SER A 120 7.02 -3.80 9.08
C SER A 120 8.51 -3.59 8.80
N ARG A 121 9.35 -4.48 9.31
CA ARG A 121 10.81 -4.48 9.04
C ARG A 121 11.21 -5.58 8.05
N TYR A 122 10.28 -6.46 7.68
CA TYR A 122 10.54 -7.64 6.88
C TYR A 122 11.25 -7.34 5.56
N HIS A 123 10.75 -6.38 4.80
CA HIS A 123 11.29 -6.09 3.46
C HIS A 123 12.73 -5.56 3.46
N ALA A 124 13.18 -4.93 4.56
CA ALA A 124 14.55 -4.43 4.69
C ALA A 124 15.54 -5.51 5.12
N ASP A 125 15.06 -6.62 5.69
CA ASP A 125 15.94 -7.68 6.17
C ASP A 125 16.70 -8.31 4.99
N PRO A 126 18.06 -8.35 5.04
CA PRO A 126 18.87 -8.86 3.93
C PRO A 126 18.93 -10.39 3.87
N VAL A 127 18.49 -11.10 4.90
CA VAL A 127 18.58 -12.56 5.02
C VAL A 127 17.24 -13.24 4.72
N ILE A 128 16.22 -12.90 5.48
CA ILE A 128 14.89 -13.49 5.33
C ILE A 128 13.96 -12.62 4.49
N GLY A 129 14.21 -11.32 4.42
CA GLY A 129 13.42 -10.35 3.68
C GLY A 129 13.83 -10.24 2.21
N GLU A 130 13.57 -9.07 1.65
CA GLU A 130 13.78 -8.80 0.23
C GLU A 130 14.93 -7.84 -0.04
N ASN A 131 15.71 -7.51 1.01
CA ASN A 131 16.83 -6.58 0.97
C ASN A 131 16.45 -5.23 0.33
N ARG A 132 15.26 -4.73 0.64
CA ARG A 132 14.77 -3.41 0.20
C ARG A 132 15.11 -2.37 1.26
N PRO A 133 16.10 -1.51 1.03
CA PRO A 133 16.56 -0.58 2.04
C PRO A 133 15.46 0.43 2.41
N PHE A 134 15.49 0.88 3.65
CA PHE A 134 14.62 1.95 4.08
C PHE A 134 14.97 3.28 3.39
N ALA A 135 13.95 4.00 2.96
CA ALA A 135 14.01 5.40 2.60
C ALA A 135 13.69 6.29 3.81
N ASP A 136 12.78 5.81 4.68
CA ASP A 136 12.42 6.40 5.97
C ASP A 136 11.98 5.27 6.91
N GLU A 137 12.93 4.78 7.72
CA GLU A 137 12.72 3.64 8.61
C GLU A 137 11.64 3.92 9.65
N LEU A 138 11.63 5.13 10.23
CA LEU A 138 10.67 5.50 11.25
C LEU A 138 9.23 5.38 10.74
N ASN A 139 8.98 5.74 9.49
CA ASN A 139 7.67 5.77 8.88
C ASN A 139 7.40 4.56 7.94
N GLY A 140 8.26 3.53 7.96
CA GLY A 140 8.06 2.28 7.22
C GLY A 140 8.14 2.44 5.71
N VAL A 141 8.92 3.41 5.20
CA VAL A 141 9.09 3.64 3.77
C VAL A 141 10.33 2.93 3.26
N HIS A 142 10.18 2.14 2.20
CA HIS A 142 11.26 1.39 1.54
C HIS A 142 11.46 1.85 0.10
N PHE A 143 12.68 1.73 -0.40
CA PHE A 143 12.96 1.80 -1.82
C PHE A 143 12.66 0.47 -2.50
N TYR A 144 11.85 0.52 -3.56
CA TYR A 144 11.61 -0.60 -4.45
C TYR A 144 11.70 -0.14 -5.91
N ASP A 145 12.93 -0.08 -6.44
CA ASP A 145 13.21 0.50 -7.75
C ASP A 145 12.61 -0.28 -8.92
N ASN A 146 12.45 -1.59 -8.76
CA ASN A 146 11.81 -2.45 -9.76
C ASN A 146 10.28 -2.48 -9.67
N LEU A 147 9.69 -1.72 -8.75
CA LEU A 147 8.24 -1.58 -8.66
C LEU A 147 7.70 -0.98 -9.97
N GLY A 148 7.06 -1.83 -10.77
CA GLY A 148 6.63 -1.48 -12.12
C GLY A 148 5.74 -0.24 -12.17
N ILE A 149 4.77 -0.17 -11.26
CA ILE A 149 3.85 0.97 -11.17
C ILE A 149 4.55 2.23 -10.66
N GLY A 150 5.48 2.08 -9.71
CA GLY A 150 6.22 3.19 -9.12
C GLY A 150 7.09 3.91 -10.15
N LYS A 151 7.88 3.17 -10.93
CA LYS A 151 8.76 3.76 -11.95
C LYS A 151 8.03 4.20 -13.22
N ALA A 152 6.91 3.57 -13.56
CA ALA A 152 6.14 3.91 -14.78
C ALA A 152 5.21 5.10 -14.60
N ALA A 153 4.83 5.44 -13.38
CA ALA A 153 3.98 6.59 -13.08
C ALA A 153 4.67 7.92 -13.44
N LYS A 154 3.93 8.83 -14.04
CA LYS A 154 4.40 10.19 -14.41
C LYS A 154 4.01 11.25 -13.38
N MET A 155 3.59 10.83 -12.21
CA MET A 155 3.25 11.64 -11.03
C MET A 155 3.89 11.00 -9.79
N PRO A 156 3.92 11.69 -8.65
CA PRO A 156 4.29 11.06 -7.38
C PRO A 156 3.48 9.80 -7.13
N SER A 157 4.12 8.71 -6.70
CA SER A 157 3.44 7.44 -6.49
C SER A 157 3.93 6.73 -5.22
N VAL A 158 2.99 6.16 -4.48
CA VAL A 158 3.22 5.38 -3.27
C VAL A 158 2.40 4.10 -3.35
N LEU A 159 3.06 2.95 -3.12
CA LEU A 159 2.36 1.70 -2.87
C LEU A 159 2.25 1.52 -1.35
N VAL A 160 1.07 1.19 -0.89
CA VAL A 160 0.73 0.96 0.52
C VAL A 160 0.41 -0.52 0.70
N GLU A 161 1.22 -1.21 1.48
CA GLU A 161 0.91 -2.53 2.06
C GLU A 161 0.35 -2.29 3.46
N ALA A 162 -0.97 -2.45 3.62
CA ALA A 162 -1.66 -1.99 4.83
C ALA A 162 -1.50 -2.92 6.04
N GLY A 163 -1.14 -4.19 5.80
CA GLY A 163 -0.91 -5.22 6.79
C GLY A 163 -0.66 -6.57 6.13
N VAL A 164 -0.18 -7.56 6.88
CA VAL A 164 0.26 -8.87 6.37
C VAL A 164 -0.85 -9.90 6.49
N ILE A 165 -1.63 -10.13 5.43
CA ILE A 165 -2.86 -10.95 5.48
C ILE A 165 -2.64 -12.47 5.55
N ILE A 166 -1.42 -12.96 5.41
CA ILE A 166 -1.09 -14.37 5.68
C ILE A 166 -0.96 -14.67 7.18
N ASN A 167 -0.73 -13.65 8.02
CA ASN A 167 -0.74 -13.72 9.48
C ASN A 167 -2.18 -13.67 9.99
N ARG A 168 -2.55 -14.61 10.87
CA ARG A 168 -3.92 -14.76 11.39
C ARG A 168 -4.43 -13.51 12.12
N GLU A 169 -3.59 -12.92 12.98
CA GLU A 169 -3.99 -11.76 13.79
C GLU A 169 -4.10 -10.49 12.92
N GLU A 170 -3.15 -10.31 12.00
CA GLU A 170 -3.19 -9.20 11.05
C GLU A 170 -4.39 -9.29 10.11
N GLU A 171 -4.69 -10.48 9.57
CA GLU A 171 -5.89 -10.68 8.77
C GLU A 171 -7.17 -10.31 9.54
N ALA A 172 -7.28 -10.77 10.79
CA ALA A 172 -8.42 -10.44 11.63
C ALA A 172 -8.56 -8.91 11.82
N ARG A 173 -7.44 -8.21 12.03
CA ARG A 173 -7.39 -6.74 12.10
C ARG A 173 -7.80 -6.07 10.78
N MET A 174 -7.33 -6.58 9.63
CA MET A 174 -7.71 -6.02 8.31
C MET A 174 -9.19 -6.28 7.98
N ASN A 175 -9.78 -7.32 8.54
CA ASN A 175 -11.22 -7.61 8.43
C ASN A 175 -12.09 -6.77 9.39
N ASP A 176 -11.52 -6.23 10.48
CA ASP A 176 -12.25 -5.37 11.41
C ASP A 176 -12.57 -4.01 10.75
N PRO A 177 -13.87 -3.64 10.59
CA PRO A 177 -14.24 -2.38 9.98
C PRO A 177 -13.71 -1.14 10.72
N ALA A 178 -13.59 -1.20 12.05
CA ALA A 178 -13.09 -0.06 12.84
C ALA A 178 -11.58 0.14 12.64
N VAL A 179 -10.81 -0.95 12.54
CA VAL A 179 -9.38 -0.90 12.23
C VAL A 179 -9.17 -0.39 10.80
N ARG A 180 -9.91 -0.94 9.85
CA ARG A 180 -9.83 -0.55 8.44
C ARG A 180 -10.18 0.92 8.22
N ALA A 181 -11.21 1.44 8.88
CA ALA A 181 -11.57 2.85 8.82
C ALA A 181 -10.46 3.76 9.39
N ARG A 182 -9.80 3.37 10.50
CA ARG A 182 -8.65 4.10 11.04
C ARG A 182 -7.46 4.12 10.08
N ILE A 183 -7.18 3.00 9.42
CA ILE A 183 -6.11 2.91 8.40
C ILE A 183 -6.47 3.81 7.21
N ALA A 184 -7.70 3.76 6.72
CA ALA A 184 -8.17 4.57 5.60
C ALA A 184 -8.09 6.08 5.90
N ASP A 185 -8.53 6.51 7.09
CA ASP A 185 -8.41 7.89 7.55
C ASP A 185 -6.95 8.35 7.65
N ALA A 186 -6.06 7.51 8.21
CA ALA A 186 -4.64 7.80 8.31
C ALA A 186 -3.99 7.99 6.94
N ILE A 187 -4.25 7.09 5.98
CA ILE A 187 -3.78 7.21 4.59
C ILE A 187 -4.27 8.53 3.99
N ALA A 188 -5.54 8.86 4.14
CA ALA A 188 -6.14 10.06 3.59
C ALA A 188 -5.55 11.34 4.19
N ARG A 189 -5.33 11.39 5.51
CA ARG A 189 -4.69 12.53 6.19
C ARG A 189 -3.24 12.74 5.73
N GLY A 190 -2.46 11.65 5.65
CA GLY A 190 -1.08 11.72 5.17
C GLY A 190 -1.00 12.17 3.71
N ALA A 191 -1.85 11.65 2.83
CA ALA A 191 -1.95 12.07 1.44
C ALA A 191 -2.33 13.56 1.33
N LYS A 192 -3.34 14.02 2.06
CA LYS A 192 -3.72 15.44 2.09
C LYS A 192 -2.59 16.34 2.58
N GLN A 193 -1.83 15.91 3.59
CA GLN A 193 -0.69 16.66 4.12
C GLN A 193 0.39 16.86 3.05
N CYS A 194 0.71 15.82 2.28
CA CYS A 194 1.75 15.90 1.26
C CYS A 194 1.32 16.70 0.02
N LEU A 195 0.01 16.86 -0.23
CA LEU A 195 -0.52 17.59 -1.39
C LEU A 195 -0.70 19.09 -1.13
N LYS A 196 -0.53 19.53 0.10
CA LYS A 196 -0.45 20.96 0.43
C LYS A 196 0.92 21.53 0.03
#